data_ef24c0578d61b229f98bc85a1b951a68
#
_entry.id   ef24c0578d61b229f98bc85a1b951a68
#
_cell.length_a   1.000
_cell.length_b   1.000
_cell.length_c   1.000
_cell.angle_alpha   90.00
_cell.angle_beta   90.00
_cell.angle_gamma   90.00
#
_symmetry.space_group_name_H-M   'P 1'
#
loop_
_entity.id
_entity.type
_entity.pdbx_description
1 polymer ?
#
loop_
_entity_poly.entity_id
_entity_poly.type
_entity_poly.pdbx_seq_one_letter_code
_entity_poly.pdbx_strand_id
1 'polypeptide(L)'
;MIKHNRKSYRLDRIERVEKYERLFDEAAISHDPEKLRLLDAYYTSGEWREDYEADERGELPPDLKRGILSQDALYDLLEKAEL
;
A
#
# COMPACT_ATOMS: atom_id res chain seq x y z
N MET A 1 -27.59 -12.66 8.22
CA MET A 1 -27.04 -11.68 7.49
C MET A 1 -25.53 -11.79 7.37
N ILE A 2 -25.07 -11.29 6.34
CA ILE A 2 -23.70 -11.45 6.03
C ILE A 2 -22.95 -10.25 6.41
N LYS A 3 -21.83 -10.42 6.98
CA LYS A 3 -21.02 -9.32 7.17
C LYS A 3 -19.76 -9.52 6.44
N HIS A 4 -19.18 -8.46 6.10
CA HIS A 4 -17.93 -8.49 5.44
C HIS A 4 -16.88 -8.75 6.47
N ASN A 5 -16.30 -9.91 6.44
CA ASN A 5 -15.20 -10.16 7.32
C ASN A 5 -14.01 -10.52 6.46
N ARG A 6 -12.84 -10.53 7.04
CA ARG A 6 -11.63 -10.69 6.27
C ARG A 6 -11.43 -12.08 5.72
N LYS A 7 -12.28 -13.00 6.10
CA LYS A 7 -12.21 -14.35 5.55
C LYS A 7 -12.57 -14.40 4.08
N SER A 8 -13.36 -13.45 3.60
CA SER A 8 -13.72 -13.43 2.20
C SER A 8 -12.67 -12.80 1.32
N TYR A 9 -11.57 -12.34 1.89
CA TYR A 9 -10.52 -11.64 1.16
C TYR A 9 -9.22 -12.41 1.27
N ARG A 10 -8.29 -12.12 0.38
CA ARG A 10 -6.97 -12.72 0.45
C ARG A 10 -6.19 -12.07 1.59
N LEU A 11 -5.89 -12.87 2.61
CA LEU A 11 -5.20 -12.35 3.79
C LEU A 11 -3.77 -11.92 3.47
N ASP A 12 -3.09 -12.65 2.58
CA ASP A 12 -1.73 -12.28 2.21
C ASP A 12 -1.68 -10.89 1.57
N ARG A 13 -2.70 -10.56 0.77
CA ARG A 13 -2.76 -9.24 0.16
C ARG A 13 -3.06 -8.16 1.19
N ILE A 14 -3.98 -8.45 2.10
CA ILE A 14 -4.29 -7.51 3.17
C ILE A 14 -3.05 -7.21 4.00
N GLU A 15 -2.30 -8.24 4.37
CA GLU A 15 -1.10 -8.06 5.18
C GLU A 15 -0.05 -7.26 4.43
N ARG A 16 0.07 -7.48 3.14
CA ARG A 16 1.01 -6.74 2.33
C ARG A 16 0.65 -5.26 2.28
N VAL A 17 -0.61 -4.95 2.05
CA VAL A 17 -1.06 -3.56 2.02
C VAL A 17 -0.85 -2.91 3.38
N GLU A 18 -1.17 -3.62 4.47
CA GLU A 18 -0.99 -3.08 5.81
C GLU A 18 0.48 -2.79 6.11
N LYS A 19 1.35 -3.69 5.68
CA LYS A 19 2.78 -3.51 5.89
C LYS A 19 3.28 -2.25 5.18
N TYR A 20 2.92 -2.09 3.92
CA TYR A 20 3.41 -0.95 3.16
C TYR A 20 2.70 0.34 3.54
N GLU A 21 1.48 0.23 4.06
CA GLU A 21 0.80 1.41 4.60
C GLU A 21 1.56 1.96 5.80
N ARG A 22 2.03 1.08 6.69
CA ARG A 22 2.84 1.52 7.83
C ARG A 22 4.15 2.13 7.38
N LEU A 23 4.80 1.51 6.41
CA LEU A 23 6.05 2.06 5.88
C LEU A 23 5.83 3.43 5.25
N PHE A 24 4.72 3.57 4.54
CA PHE A 24 4.38 4.83 3.90
C PHE A 24 4.18 5.93 4.95
N ASP A 25 3.42 5.64 6.00
CA ASP A 25 3.20 6.62 7.06
C ASP A 25 4.50 7.02 7.73
N GLU A 26 5.34 6.05 8.03
CA GLU A 26 6.61 6.32 8.69
C GLU A 26 7.56 7.09 7.79
N ALA A 27 7.63 6.72 6.54
CA ALA A 27 8.53 7.38 5.60
C ALA A 27 8.08 8.80 5.30
N ALA A 28 6.78 9.05 5.33
CA ALA A 28 6.28 10.40 5.09
C ALA A 28 6.72 11.36 6.19
N ILE A 29 6.93 10.84 7.38
CA ILE A 29 7.38 11.66 8.50
C ILE A 29 8.90 11.72 8.56
N SER A 30 9.56 10.57 8.48
CA SER A 30 11.00 10.48 8.76
C SER A 30 11.89 10.65 7.53
N HIS A 31 11.36 10.35 6.34
CA HIS A 31 12.13 10.32 5.10
C HIS A 31 13.34 9.38 5.22
N ASP A 32 13.18 8.30 6.01
CA ASP A 32 14.25 7.32 6.20
C ASP A 32 14.57 6.67 4.85
N PRO A 33 15.82 6.74 4.37
CA PRO A 33 16.17 6.20 3.05
C PRO A 33 15.87 4.72 2.89
N GLU A 34 16.02 3.95 3.97
CA GLU A 34 15.74 2.52 3.88
C GLU A 34 14.27 2.26 3.63
N LYS A 35 13.40 2.98 4.35
CA LYS A 35 11.97 2.82 4.15
C LYS A 35 11.55 3.28 2.76
N LEU A 36 12.16 4.37 2.29
CA LEU A 36 11.86 4.86 0.96
C LEU A 36 12.27 3.86 -0.12
N ARG A 37 13.41 3.20 0.07
CA ARG A 37 13.82 2.18 -0.89
C ARG A 37 12.87 1.00 -0.92
N LEU A 38 12.37 0.60 0.24
CA LEU A 38 11.40 -0.49 0.30
C LEU A 38 10.10 -0.11 -0.42
N LEU A 39 9.66 1.13 -0.23
CA LEU A 39 8.46 1.60 -0.92
C LEU A 39 8.68 1.67 -2.43
N ASP A 40 9.85 2.13 -2.85
CA ASP A 40 10.16 2.19 -4.26
C ASP A 40 10.17 0.79 -4.88
N ALA A 41 10.76 -0.16 -4.19
CA ALA A 41 10.78 -1.54 -4.67
C ALA A 41 9.38 -2.11 -4.78
N TYR A 42 8.53 -1.83 -3.81
CA TYR A 42 7.13 -2.25 -3.86
C TYR A 42 6.44 -1.65 -5.08
N TYR A 43 6.63 -0.36 -5.30
CA TYR A 43 5.97 0.35 -6.39
C TYR A 43 6.41 -0.16 -7.75
N THR A 44 7.70 -0.48 -7.89
CA THR A 44 8.25 -0.86 -9.20
C THR A 44 8.25 -2.35 -9.47
N SER A 45 8.01 -3.19 -8.46
CA SER A 45 8.06 -4.64 -8.63
C SER A 45 6.81 -5.22 -9.29
N GLY A 46 5.74 -4.45 -9.37
CA GLY A 46 4.47 -4.96 -9.87
C GLY A 46 3.51 -5.32 -8.76
N GLU A 47 4.00 -5.51 -7.53
CA GLU A 47 3.12 -5.85 -6.42
C GLU A 47 2.15 -4.71 -6.10
N TRP A 48 2.63 -3.49 -6.16
CA TRP A 48 1.78 -2.34 -5.91
C TRP A 48 0.63 -2.29 -6.91
N ARG A 49 0.94 -2.53 -8.19
CA ARG A 49 -0.10 -2.51 -9.21
C ARG A 49 -1.13 -3.61 -8.98
N GLU A 50 -0.68 -4.78 -8.58
CA GLU A 50 -1.61 -5.86 -8.26
C GLU A 50 -2.57 -5.46 -7.15
N ASP A 51 -2.04 -4.82 -6.11
CA ASP A 51 -2.86 -4.41 -4.99
C ASP A 51 -3.80 -3.28 -5.37
N TYR A 52 -3.30 -2.35 -6.17
CA TYR A 52 -4.11 -1.26 -6.67
C TYR A 52 -5.31 -1.77 -7.50
N GLU A 53 -5.04 -2.70 -8.39
CA GLU A 53 -6.10 -3.26 -9.23
C GLU A 53 -7.09 -4.09 -8.42
N ALA A 54 -6.58 -4.80 -7.41
CA ALA A 54 -7.47 -5.54 -6.53
C ALA A 54 -8.39 -4.60 -5.77
N ASP A 55 -7.87 -3.45 -5.35
CA ASP A 55 -8.70 -2.46 -4.68
C ASP A 55 -9.78 -1.93 -5.61
N GLU A 56 -9.42 -1.69 -6.86
CA GLU A 56 -10.40 -1.21 -7.83
C GLU A 56 -11.48 -2.22 -8.12
N ARG A 57 -11.17 -3.50 -8.01
CA ARG A 57 -12.16 -4.56 -8.20
C ARG A 57 -12.96 -4.84 -6.94
N GLY A 58 -12.71 -4.11 -5.86
CA GLY A 58 -13.43 -4.36 -4.61
C GLY A 58 -12.96 -5.56 -3.86
N GLU A 59 -11.73 -6.00 -4.07
CA GLU A 59 -11.19 -7.20 -3.46
C GLU A 59 -10.45 -6.94 -2.15
N LEU A 60 -10.51 -5.71 -1.64
CA LEU A 60 -9.94 -5.38 -0.34
C LEU A 60 -11.03 -4.92 0.60
N PRO A 61 -10.90 -5.20 1.90
CA PRO A 61 -11.95 -4.82 2.84
C PRO A 61 -12.16 -3.31 2.86
N PRO A 62 -13.42 -2.87 3.00
CA PRO A 62 -13.67 -1.42 2.97
C PRO A 62 -13.04 -0.66 4.14
N ASP A 63 -12.76 -1.33 5.25
CA ASP A 63 -12.19 -0.68 6.42
C ASP A 63 -10.66 -0.65 6.40
N LEU A 64 -10.06 -1.20 5.35
CA LEU A 64 -8.60 -1.23 5.25
C LEU A 64 -8.07 0.14 4.88
N LYS A 65 -7.06 0.61 5.61
CA LYS A 65 -6.39 1.84 5.26
C LYS A 65 -5.60 1.63 3.98
N ARG A 66 -5.76 2.52 3.04
CA ARG A 66 -5.17 2.32 1.72
C ARG A 66 -4.52 3.58 1.15
N GLY A 67 -3.98 4.43 2.02
CA GLY A 67 -3.22 5.58 1.55
C GLY A 67 -2.07 5.20 0.64
N ILE A 68 -1.45 4.03 0.91
CA ILE A 68 -0.36 3.53 0.09
C ILE A 68 -0.80 3.25 -1.35
N LEU A 69 -2.09 3.02 -1.57
CA LEU A 69 -2.60 2.74 -2.91
C LEU A 69 -2.98 4.00 -3.67
N SER A 70 -2.77 5.17 -3.08
CA SER A 70 -2.90 6.42 -3.81
C SER A 70 -1.64 6.64 -4.63
N GLN A 71 -1.75 6.50 -5.94
CA GLN A 71 -0.59 6.63 -6.82
C GLN A 71 0.04 8.01 -6.68
N ASP A 72 -0.78 9.05 -6.62
CA ASP A 72 -0.27 10.41 -6.52
C ASP A 72 0.49 10.63 -5.23
N ALA A 73 -0.03 10.13 -4.12
CA ALA A 73 0.63 10.33 -2.84
C ALA A 73 1.96 9.58 -2.77
N LEU A 74 1.96 8.35 -3.26
CA LEU A 74 3.19 7.55 -3.23
C LEU A 74 4.23 8.13 -4.18
N TYR A 75 3.82 8.48 -5.39
CA TYR A 75 4.72 9.07 -6.36
C TYR A 75 5.33 10.36 -5.82
N ASP A 76 4.51 11.22 -5.21
CA ASP A 76 4.99 12.46 -4.62
C ASP A 76 6.05 12.21 -3.56
N LEU A 77 5.80 11.24 -2.68
CA LEU A 77 6.76 10.96 -1.63
C LEU A 77 8.08 10.49 -2.22
N LEU A 78 8.03 9.57 -3.18
CA LEU A 78 9.24 9.04 -3.78
C LEU A 78 9.99 10.10 -4.56
N GLU A 79 9.27 10.97 -5.26
CA GLU A 79 9.90 12.02 -6.02
C GLU A 79 10.59 13.03 -5.11
N LYS A 80 9.94 13.42 -4.02
CA LYS A 80 10.53 14.37 -3.08
C LYS A 80 11.76 13.80 -2.41
N ALA A 81 11.81 12.48 -2.27
CA ALA A 81 12.97 11.83 -1.68
C ALA A 81 14.12 11.72 -2.65
N GLU A 82 13.90 12.00 -3.92
CA GLU A 82 14.93 11.97 -4.94
C GLU A 82 15.61 10.62 -5.05
N LEU A 83 14.83 9.57 -5.02
CA LEU A 83 15.37 8.22 -5.18
C LEU A 83 15.70 7.88 -6.62
#